data_de6762a778fbca5fc7cddafdb9a72fc6
#
_entry.id   de6762a778fbca5fc7cddafdb9a72fc6
#
_cell.length_a   1.000
_cell.length_b   1.000
_cell.length_c   1.000
_cell.angle_alpha   90.00
_cell.angle_beta   90.00
_cell.angle_gamma   90.00
#
_symmetry.space_group_name_H-M   'P 1'
#
loop_
_entity.id
_entity.type
_entity.pdbx_description
1 polymer ?
#
loop_
_entity_poly.entity_id
_entity_poly.type
_entity_poly.pdbx_seq_one_letter_code
_entity_poly.pdbx_strand_id
1 'polypeptide(L)'
;MEIILNEIGEAEITRIVAAFYSRVRQDDLIGPLYPKSDWEGAEKRFRDFMIYRIGGSQRYIEERGHPRLRMRHMPFSIGEAERDRWLELMSAAMDETDVPAESRALLDQFFAQTADFMRNREE
;
A
#
# COMPACT_ATOMS: atom_id res chain seq x y z
N MET A 1 10.45 -5.21 10.38
CA MET A 1 10.45 -4.58 9.05
C MET A 1 11.87 -4.30 8.50
N GLU A 2 12.87 -4.23 9.36
CA GLU A 2 14.26 -4.06 8.89
C GLU A 2 14.73 -5.18 7.96
N ILE A 3 14.22 -6.39 8.14
CA ILE A 3 14.52 -7.52 7.26
C ILE A 3 14.13 -7.19 5.82
N ILE A 4 12.97 -6.56 5.63
CA ILE A 4 12.52 -6.16 4.29
C ILE A 4 13.46 -5.14 3.68
N LEU A 5 13.84 -4.11 4.44
CA LEU A 5 14.76 -3.10 3.95
C LEU A 5 16.10 -3.72 3.53
N ASN A 6 16.63 -4.64 4.33
CA ASN A 6 17.90 -5.30 4.04
C ASN A 6 17.82 -6.28 2.87
N GLU A 7 16.69 -6.97 2.71
CA GLU A 7 16.52 -7.99 1.68
C GLU A 7 16.19 -7.41 0.32
N ILE A 8 15.26 -6.47 0.26
CA ILE A 8 14.79 -5.93 -1.03
C ILE A 8 15.06 -4.44 -1.25
N GLY A 9 15.05 -3.64 -0.18
CA GLY A 9 15.41 -2.23 -0.25
C GLY A 9 14.33 -1.33 -0.86
N GLU A 10 14.65 -0.03 -0.95
CA GLU A 10 13.72 1.00 -1.41
C GLU A 10 13.35 0.86 -2.89
N ALA A 11 14.30 0.47 -3.73
CA ALA A 11 14.04 0.33 -5.16
C ALA A 11 12.98 -0.73 -5.45
N GLU A 12 13.02 -1.85 -4.74
CA GLU A 12 12.02 -2.91 -4.91
C GLU A 12 10.66 -2.49 -4.37
N ILE A 13 10.61 -1.75 -3.27
CA ILE A 13 9.36 -1.18 -2.77
C ILE A 13 8.74 -0.26 -3.84
N THR A 14 9.56 0.56 -4.48
CA THR A 14 9.10 1.43 -5.56
C THR A 14 8.47 0.62 -6.69
N ARG A 15 9.09 -0.50 -7.08
CA ARG A 15 8.57 -1.38 -8.13
C ARG A 15 7.24 -2.03 -7.73
N ILE A 16 7.14 -2.50 -6.49
CA ILE A 16 5.91 -3.11 -5.97
C ILE A 16 4.77 -2.09 -6.02
N VAL A 17 5.02 -0.89 -5.54
CA VAL A 17 4.01 0.19 -5.51
C VAL A 17 3.58 0.56 -6.93
N ALA A 18 4.52 0.66 -7.87
CA ALA A 18 4.20 0.96 -9.26
C ALA A 18 3.32 -0.13 -9.88
N ALA A 19 3.66 -1.40 -9.63
CA ALA A 19 2.87 -2.54 -10.13
C ALA A 19 1.46 -2.55 -9.53
N PHE A 20 1.34 -2.21 -8.25
CA PHE A 20 0.05 -2.11 -7.58
C PHE A 20 -0.82 -1.02 -8.21
N TYR A 21 -0.28 0.19 -8.37
CA TYR A 21 -1.06 1.31 -8.93
C TYR A 21 -1.41 1.11 -10.39
N SER A 22 -0.58 0.41 -11.15
CA SER A 22 -0.91 0.03 -12.52
C SER A 22 -2.22 -0.78 -12.57
N ARG A 23 -2.42 -1.65 -11.58
CA ARG A 23 -3.63 -2.47 -11.48
C ARG A 23 -4.81 -1.67 -10.92
N VAL A 24 -4.58 -0.85 -9.90
CA VAL A 24 -5.64 -0.05 -9.27
C VAL A 24 -6.30 0.88 -10.26
N ARG A 25 -5.51 1.51 -11.14
CA ARG A 25 -6.04 2.45 -12.15
C ARG A 25 -7.07 1.81 -13.06
N GLN A 26 -6.99 0.50 -13.26
CA GLN A 26 -7.88 -0.24 -14.13
C GLN A 26 -8.95 -1.03 -13.37
N ASP A 27 -8.98 -0.93 -12.04
CA ASP A 27 -9.90 -1.68 -11.22
C ASP A 27 -11.21 -0.93 -11.02
N ASP A 28 -12.33 -1.62 -11.26
CA ASP A 28 -13.66 -1.01 -11.19
C ASP A 28 -14.15 -0.79 -9.76
N LEU A 29 -13.64 -1.58 -8.80
CA LEU A 29 -14.13 -1.53 -7.43
C LEU A 29 -13.38 -0.49 -6.59
N ILE A 30 -12.04 -0.53 -6.57
CA ILE A 30 -11.27 0.38 -5.73
C ILE A 30 -10.64 1.54 -6.48
N GLY A 31 -10.50 1.44 -7.80
CA GLY A 31 -9.99 2.57 -8.60
C GLY A 31 -10.75 3.87 -8.34
N PRO A 32 -12.10 3.85 -8.32
CA PRO A 32 -12.88 5.07 -8.07
C PRO A 32 -12.68 5.70 -6.70
N LEU A 33 -12.09 5.00 -5.73
CA LEU A 33 -11.79 5.56 -4.41
C LEU A 33 -10.60 6.52 -4.43
N TYR A 34 -9.81 6.50 -5.50
CA TYR A 34 -8.61 7.32 -5.63
C TYR A 34 -8.91 8.59 -6.45
N PRO A 35 -8.25 9.72 -6.14
CA PRO A 35 -8.47 10.94 -6.92
C PRO A 35 -7.92 10.78 -8.33
N LYS A 36 -8.79 10.89 -9.33
CA LYS A 36 -8.41 10.68 -10.73
C LYS A 36 -7.39 11.69 -11.24
N SER A 37 -7.35 12.87 -10.65
CA SER A 37 -6.46 13.95 -11.05
C SER A 37 -5.08 13.88 -10.39
N ASP A 38 -4.86 12.92 -9.48
CA ASP A 38 -3.64 12.88 -8.68
C ASP A 38 -3.10 11.46 -8.47
N TRP A 39 -3.10 10.65 -9.51
CA TRP A 39 -2.55 9.30 -9.43
C TRP A 39 -1.07 9.31 -9.03
N GLU A 40 -0.30 10.22 -9.60
CA GLU A 40 1.13 10.32 -9.28
C GLU A 40 1.36 10.69 -7.81
N GLY A 41 0.56 11.61 -7.28
CA GLY A 41 0.63 11.98 -5.86
C GLY A 41 0.27 10.82 -4.95
N ALA A 42 -0.80 10.09 -5.28
CA ALA A 42 -1.22 8.92 -4.49
C ALA A 42 -0.13 7.86 -4.47
N GLU A 43 0.45 7.56 -5.62
CA GLU A 43 1.53 6.58 -5.73
C GLU A 43 2.75 7.02 -4.92
N LYS A 44 3.14 8.28 -5.04
CA LYS A 44 4.28 8.83 -4.28
C LYS A 44 4.05 8.74 -2.77
N ARG A 45 2.86 9.10 -2.31
CA ARG A 45 2.54 9.07 -0.87
C ARG A 45 2.61 7.65 -0.32
N PHE A 46 2.07 6.69 -1.04
CA PHE A 46 2.11 5.30 -0.61
C PHE A 46 3.53 4.74 -0.64
N ARG A 47 4.29 5.03 -1.71
CA ARG A 47 5.69 4.62 -1.82
C ARG A 47 6.51 5.17 -0.66
N ASP A 48 6.42 6.47 -0.40
CA ASP A 48 7.17 7.11 0.67
C ASP A 48 6.77 6.58 2.04
N PHE A 49 5.48 6.31 2.25
CA PHE A 49 4.99 5.69 3.48
C PHE A 49 5.60 4.29 3.67
N MET A 50 5.59 3.47 2.63
CA MET A 50 6.14 2.11 2.74
C MET A 50 7.64 2.13 2.99
N ILE A 51 8.38 3.01 2.32
CA ILE A 51 9.82 3.17 2.55
C ILE A 51 10.08 3.56 4.00
N TYR A 52 9.33 4.52 4.53
CA TYR A 52 9.41 4.91 5.94
C TYR A 52 9.10 3.72 6.85
N ARG A 53 8.04 2.98 6.55
CA ARG A 53 7.55 1.90 7.41
C ARG A 53 8.55 0.74 7.52
N ILE A 54 9.31 0.46 6.47
CA ILE A 54 10.33 -0.61 6.52
C ILE A 54 11.66 -0.12 7.09
N GLY A 55 11.75 1.12 7.53
CA GLY A 55 12.95 1.67 8.17
C GLY A 55 13.87 2.47 7.25
N GLY A 56 13.41 2.78 6.03
CA GLY A 56 14.17 3.60 5.08
C GLY A 56 14.03 5.09 5.33
N SER A 57 14.01 5.87 4.25
CA SER A 57 13.92 7.32 4.32
C SER A 57 12.72 7.79 5.16
N GLN A 58 12.92 8.83 5.96
CA GLN A 58 11.86 9.44 6.76
C GLN A 58 11.13 10.55 6.02
N ARG A 59 11.28 10.62 4.71
CA ARG A 59 10.67 11.67 3.87
C ARG A 59 9.16 11.78 4.09
N TYR A 60 8.45 10.65 4.24
CA TYR A 60 7.00 10.67 4.47
C TYR A 60 6.65 11.47 5.72
N ILE A 61 7.32 11.17 6.86
CA ILE A 61 7.05 11.83 8.13
C ILE A 61 7.43 13.30 8.07
N GLU A 62 8.53 13.63 7.42
CA GLU A 62 9.00 15.00 7.27
C GLU A 62 8.02 15.86 6.47
N GLU A 63 7.45 15.30 5.41
CA GLU A 63 6.52 16.04 4.54
C GLU A 63 5.07 16.02 5.06
N ARG A 64 4.64 14.94 5.71
CA ARG A 64 3.23 14.74 6.03
C ARG A 64 2.93 14.52 7.51
N GLY A 65 3.93 14.34 8.36
CA GLY A 65 3.75 14.05 9.78
C GLY A 65 3.27 12.64 10.03
N HIS A 66 2.60 12.42 11.17
CA HIS A 66 2.09 11.10 11.55
C HIS A 66 1.17 10.54 10.47
N PRO A 67 1.29 9.25 10.10
CA PRO A 67 0.48 8.67 9.03
C PRO A 67 -1.03 8.80 9.21
N ARG A 68 -1.57 8.55 10.40
CA ARG A 68 -3.01 8.63 10.71
C ARG A 68 -3.84 7.97 9.61
N LEU A 69 -3.48 6.75 9.22
CA LEU A 69 -4.03 6.08 8.05
C LEU A 69 -5.55 5.93 8.11
N ARG A 70 -6.08 5.47 9.25
CA ARG A 70 -7.51 5.26 9.37
C ARG A 70 -8.28 6.57 9.24
N MET A 71 -7.81 7.62 9.88
CA MET A 71 -8.43 8.93 9.79
C MET A 71 -8.46 9.46 8.35
N ARG A 72 -7.36 9.29 7.62
CA ARG A 72 -7.26 9.75 6.23
C ARG A 72 -8.15 8.97 5.29
N HIS A 73 -8.54 7.73 5.65
CA HIS A 73 -9.42 6.89 4.85
C HIS A 73 -10.89 6.99 5.24
N MET A 74 -11.21 7.66 6.35
CA MET A 74 -12.60 7.79 6.80
C MET A 74 -13.57 8.40 5.77
N PRO A 75 -13.15 9.34 4.91
CA PRO A 75 -14.05 9.85 3.87
C PRO A 75 -14.45 8.81 2.83
N PHE A 76 -13.77 7.68 2.76
CA PHE A 76 -14.04 6.64 1.77
C PHE A 76 -14.82 5.50 2.41
N SER A 77 -15.70 4.87 1.60
CA SER A 77 -16.48 3.72 2.08
C SER A 77 -15.68 2.44 1.86
N ILE A 78 -15.09 1.90 2.93
CA ILE A 78 -14.22 0.72 2.84
C ILE A 78 -14.84 -0.42 3.65
N GLY A 79 -15.40 -1.38 2.95
CA GLY A 79 -15.94 -2.59 3.55
C GLY A 79 -15.08 -3.79 3.20
N GLU A 80 -15.66 -4.98 3.40
CA GLU A 80 -14.94 -6.23 3.15
C GLU A 80 -14.56 -6.40 1.67
N ALA A 81 -15.44 -6.05 0.75
CA ALA A 81 -15.18 -6.20 -0.68
C ALA A 81 -14.00 -5.33 -1.14
N GLU A 82 -13.94 -4.08 -0.69
CA GLU A 82 -12.85 -3.16 -1.03
C GLU A 82 -11.54 -3.63 -0.42
N ARG A 83 -11.58 -4.07 0.85
CA ARG A 83 -10.40 -4.63 1.51
C ARG A 83 -9.86 -5.83 0.75
N ASP A 84 -10.73 -6.77 0.40
CA ASP A 84 -10.31 -8.00 -0.28
C ASP A 84 -9.73 -7.72 -1.66
N ARG A 85 -10.34 -6.80 -2.41
CA ARG A 85 -9.83 -6.43 -3.72
C ARG A 85 -8.46 -5.76 -3.61
N TRP A 86 -8.28 -4.88 -2.64
CA TRP A 86 -6.99 -4.23 -2.40
C TRP A 86 -5.89 -5.28 -2.17
N LEU A 87 -6.19 -6.28 -1.33
CA LEU A 87 -5.22 -7.34 -1.04
C LEU A 87 -4.93 -8.20 -2.26
N GLU A 88 -5.95 -8.50 -3.08
CA GLU A 88 -5.75 -9.24 -4.33
C GLU A 88 -4.79 -8.51 -5.27
N LEU A 89 -5.00 -7.22 -5.45
CA LEU A 89 -4.17 -6.41 -6.36
C LEU A 89 -2.75 -6.27 -5.83
N MET A 90 -2.58 -6.12 -4.52
CA MET A 90 -1.27 -6.04 -3.92
C MET A 90 -0.53 -7.38 -4.01
N SER A 91 -1.25 -8.50 -3.80
CA SER A 91 -0.67 -9.84 -3.96
C SER A 91 -0.17 -10.04 -5.39
N ALA A 92 -0.97 -9.66 -6.38
CA ALA A 92 -0.57 -9.75 -7.79
C ALA A 92 0.65 -8.87 -8.09
N ALA A 93 0.72 -7.68 -7.50
CA ALA A 93 1.86 -6.79 -7.67
C ALA A 93 3.14 -7.42 -7.10
N MET A 94 3.04 -8.05 -5.94
CA MET A 94 4.18 -8.72 -5.31
C MET A 94 4.61 -9.97 -6.09
N ASP A 95 3.65 -10.68 -6.69
CA ASP A 95 3.96 -11.81 -7.57
C ASP A 95 4.74 -11.34 -8.80
N GLU A 96 4.29 -10.26 -9.42
CA GLU A 96 4.94 -9.71 -10.61
C GLU A 96 6.37 -9.28 -10.34
N THR A 97 6.65 -8.76 -9.15
CA THR A 97 7.97 -8.24 -8.80
C THR A 97 8.86 -9.26 -8.10
N ASP A 98 8.42 -10.51 -7.99
CA ASP A 98 9.20 -11.63 -7.43
C ASP A 98 9.77 -11.33 -6.04
N VAL A 99 8.91 -10.88 -5.13
CA VAL A 99 9.33 -10.58 -3.76
C VAL A 99 9.82 -11.87 -3.07
N PRO A 100 11.03 -11.87 -2.46
CA PRO A 100 11.53 -13.04 -1.76
C PRO A 100 10.61 -13.52 -0.64
N ALA A 101 10.58 -14.84 -0.40
CA ALA A 101 9.60 -15.48 0.49
C ALA A 101 9.55 -14.87 1.89
N GLU A 102 10.69 -14.56 2.49
CA GLU A 102 10.72 -13.99 3.84
C GLU A 102 10.09 -12.60 3.88
N SER A 103 10.50 -11.72 2.98
CA SER A 103 9.90 -10.38 2.86
C SER A 103 8.44 -10.47 2.48
N ARG A 104 8.06 -11.41 1.59
CA ARG A 104 6.69 -11.60 1.16
C ARG A 104 5.78 -11.95 2.35
N ALA A 105 6.23 -12.86 3.22
CA ALA A 105 5.44 -13.25 4.38
C ALA A 105 5.21 -12.06 5.33
N LEU A 106 6.24 -11.25 5.56
CA LEU A 106 6.13 -10.07 6.42
C LEU A 106 5.21 -9.02 5.81
N LEU A 107 5.34 -8.77 4.50
CA LEU A 107 4.49 -7.80 3.80
C LEU A 107 3.04 -8.27 3.76
N ASP A 108 2.79 -9.54 3.49
CA ASP A 108 1.44 -10.10 3.49
C ASP A 108 0.76 -9.87 4.85
N GLN A 109 1.47 -10.15 5.94
CA GLN A 109 0.94 -9.93 7.28
C GLN A 109 0.67 -8.46 7.55
N PHE A 110 1.61 -7.59 7.21
CA PHE A 110 1.46 -6.15 7.39
C PHE A 110 0.27 -5.61 6.60
N PHE A 111 0.16 -5.98 5.33
CA PHE A 111 -0.93 -5.49 4.48
C PHE A 111 -2.28 -6.02 4.94
N ALA A 112 -2.36 -7.29 5.34
CA ALA A 112 -3.63 -7.86 5.83
C ALA A 112 -4.12 -7.10 7.07
N GLN A 113 -3.25 -6.85 8.04
CA GLN A 113 -3.60 -6.13 9.26
C GLN A 113 -3.98 -4.68 8.97
N THR A 114 -3.19 -4.01 8.11
CA THR A 114 -3.41 -2.60 7.81
C THR A 114 -4.69 -2.40 7.00
N ALA A 115 -4.92 -3.23 5.99
CA ALA A 115 -6.13 -3.13 5.18
C ALA A 115 -7.39 -3.39 6.02
N ASP A 116 -7.34 -4.37 6.91
CA ASP A 116 -8.46 -4.63 7.82
C ASP A 116 -8.71 -3.43 8.75
N PHE A 117 -7.66 -2.82 9.24
CA PHE A 117 -7.75 -1.62 10.10
C PHE A 117 -8.39 -0.44 9.38
N MET A 118 -8.26 -0.37 8.03
CA MET A 118 -8.86 0.72 7.24
C MET A 118 -10.36 0.55 7.01
N ARG A 119 -10.92 -0.62 7.28
CA ARG A 119 -12.36 -0.84 7.09
C ARG A 119 -13.16 0.11 7.97
N ASN A 120 -14.22 0.66 7.41
CA ASN A 120 -15.11 1.58 8.13
C ASN A 120 -16.60 1.26 7.89
N ARG A 121 -16.91 0.08 7.38
CA ARG A 121 -18.26 -0.47 7.35
C ARG A 121 -18.17 -2.00 7.53
N GLU A 122 -19.29 -2.58 7.96
CA GLU A 122 -19.32 -3.99 8.34
C GLU A 122 -19.23 -4.96 7.16
N GLU A 123 -19.63 -4.53 5.99
CA GLU A 123 -19.67 -5.40 4.80
C GLU A 123 -18.80 -4.91 3.63
#